data_2a964ad86682ab52074ca93dbcb69186
#
_entry.id   2a964ad86682ab52074ca93dbcb69186
#
_cell.length_a   1.000
_cell.length_b   1.000
_cell.length_c   1.000
_cell.angle_alpha   90.00
_cell.angle_beta   90.00
_cell.angle_gamma   90.00
#
_symmetry.space_group_name_H-M   'P 1'
#
loop_
_entity.id
_entity.type
_entity.pdbx_description
1 polymer ?
#
loop_
_entity_poly.entity_id
_entity_poly.type
_entity_poly.pdbx_seq_one_letter_code
_entity_poly.pdbx_strand_id
1 'polypeptide(L)' 'MAKKKAFALRINEDMLKSIEKWAADEFRSTNGQLEWMLNKCLKEAKRLPKKKE' A
#
# COMPACT_ATOMS: atom_id res chain seq x y z
N MET A 1 -3.17 11.34 -14.87
CA MET A 1 -3.21 10.81 -13.69
C MET A 1 -3.79 9.45 -13.62
N ALA A 2 -3.31 8.60 -12.80
CA ALA A 2 -3.79 7.25 -12.68
C ALA A 2 -5.11 7.23 -11.95
N LYS A 3 -6.05 6.41 -12.42
CA LYS A 3 -7.29 6.26 -11.79
C LYS A 3 -7.17 5.23 -10.74
N LYS A 4 -7.74 5.42 -9.57
CA LYS A 4 -7.75 4.44 -8.50
C LYS A 4 -8.98 3.59 -8.62
N LYS A 5 -8.81 2.31 -8.51
CA LYS A 5 -9.92 1.39 -8.53
C LYS A 5 -10.01 0.71 -7.19
N ALA A 6 -11.21 0.51 -6.72
CA ALA A 6 -11.42 -0.16 -5.46
C ALA A 6 -11.25 -1.65 -5.64
N PHE A 7 -10.65 -2.28 -4.66
CA PHE A 7 -10.61 -3.72 -4.66
C PHE A 7 -10.46 -4.20 -3.24
N ALA A 8 -10.92 -5.42 -2.98
CA ALA A 8 -10.90 -5.95 -1.63
C ALA A 8 -9.64 -6.76 -1.41
N LEU A 9 -9.00 -6.54 -0.29
CA LEU A 9 -7.81 -7.29 0.08
C LEU A 9 -8.09 -8.03 1.37
N ARG A 10 -7.89 -9.35 1.34
CA ARG A 10 -8.10 -10.14 2.54
C ARG A 10 -6.77 -10.57 3.05
N ILE A 11 -6.46 -10.24 4.26
CA ILE A 11 -5.18 -10.58 4.86
C ILE A 11 -5.39 -11.04 6.28
N ASN A 12 -4.36 -11.64 6.82
CA ASN A 12 -4.37 -12.11 8.18
C ASN A 12 -4.64 -10.96 9.13
N GLU A 13 -5.43 -11.23 10.16
CA GLU A 13 -5.83 -10.20 11.11
C GLU A 13 -4.63 -9.59 11.85
N ASP A 14 -3.69 -10.43 12.24
CA ASP A 14 -2.51 -9.92 12.94
C ASP A 14 -1.67 -9.05 12.02
N MET A 15 -1.59 -9.42 10.76
CA MET A 15 -0.86 -8.61 9.80
C MET A 15 -1.54 -7.26 9.61
N LEU A 16 -2.87 -7.27 9.55
CA LEU A 16 -3.61 -6.03 9.40
C LEU A 16 -3.37 -5.11 10.60
N LYS A 17 -3.37 -5.66 11.80
CA LYS A 17 -3.13 -4.85 12.99
C LYS A 17 -1.73 -4.24 12.96
N SER A 18 -0.76 -5.00 12.50
CA SER A 18 0.60 -4.47 12.40
C SER A 18 0.67 -3.33 11.41
N ILE A 19 -0.04 -3.46 10.29
CA ILE A 19 -0.06 -2.41 9.28
C ILE A 19 -0.75 -1.17 9.82
N GLU A 20 -1.86 -1.36 10.55
CA GLU A 20 -2.59 -0.23 11.12
C GLU A 20 -1.72 0.54 12.11
N LYS A 21 -0.96 -0.19 12.92
CA LYS A 21 -0.08 0.47 13.87
C LYS A 21 1.02 1.22 13.16
N TRP A 22 1.56 0.62 12.12
CA TRP A 22 2.62 1.26 11.35
C TRP A 22 2.09 2.53 10.68
N ALA A 23 0.89 2.45 10.13
CA ALA A 23 0.28 3.60 9.49
C ALA A 23 0.11 4.74 10.50
N ALA A 24 -0.35 4.40 11.69
CA ALA A 24 -0.53 5.41 12.73
C ALA A 24 0.81 6.03 13.12
N ASP A 25 1.85 5.21 13.21
CA ASP A 25 3.17 5.70 13.57
C ASP A 25 3.71 6.67 12.53
N GLU A 26 3.27 6.51 11.29
CA GLU A 26 3.73 7.38 10.21
C GLU A 26 2.69 8.40 9.81
N PHE A 27 1.65 8.56 10.61
CA PHE A 27 0.59 9.53 10.36
C PHE A 27 -0.07 9.32 9.00
N ARG A 28 -0.30 8.07 8.64
CA ARG A 28 -0.99 7.73 7.41
C ARG A 28 -2.23 6.94 7.72
N SER A 29 -3.18 6.94 6.79
CA SER A 29 -4.32 6.04 6.92
C SER A 29 -3.85 4.65 6.57
N THR A 30 -4.60 3.64 6.97
CA THR A 30 -4.26 2.26 6.66
C THR A 30 -4.20 2.06 5.15
N ASN A 31 -5.15 2.63 4.44
CA ASN A 31 -5.17 2.51 2.99
C ASN A 31 -3.95 3.17 2.36
N GLY A 32 -3.60 4.34 2.85
CA GLY A 32 -2.41 5.04 2.35
C GLY A 32 -1.14 4.26 2.62
N GLN A 33 -1.08 3.64 3.80
CA GLN A 33 0.08 2.84 4.15
C GLN A 33 0.20 1.63 3.23
N LEU A 34 -0.93 1.00 2.91
CA LEU A 34 -0.92 -0.14 2.02
C LEU A 34 -0.44 0.26 0.63
N GLU A 35 -0.92 1.39 0.13
CA GLU A 35 -0.48 1.87 -1.18
C GLU A 35 1.02 2.13 -1.20
N TRP A 36 1.51 2.75 -0.14
CA TRP A 36 2.93 3.05 -0.05
C TRP A 36 3.77 1.77 -0.05
N MET A 37 3.32 0.79 0.72
CA MET A 37 4.03 -0.48 0.82
C MET A 37 4.04 -1.21 -0.51
N LEU A 38 2.90 -1.23 -1.19
CA LEU A 38 2.82 -1.92 -2.47
C LEU A 38 3.68 -1.23 -3.51
N ASN A 39 3.70 0.09 -3.50
CA ASN A 39 4.54 0.84 -4.40
C ASN A 39 6.01 0.51 -4.15
N LYS A 40 6.38 0.48 -2.89
CA LYS A 40 7.77 0.20 -2.53
C LYS A 40 8.18 -1.19 -2.98
N CYS A 41 7.31 -2.17 -2.76
CA CYS A 41 7.62 -3.54 -3.15
C CYS A 41 7.71 -3.68 -4.66
N LEU A 42 6.82 -3.03 -5.39
CA LEU A 42 6.86 -3.09 -6.85
C LEU A 42 8.12 -2.45 -7.38
N LYS A 43 8.53 -1.37 -6.75
CA LYS A 43 9.73 -0.69 -7.18
C LYS A 43 10.95 -1.56 -6.96
N GLU A 44 11.01 -2.22 -5.82
CA GLU A 44 12.14 -3.09 -5.50
C GLU A 44 12.17 -4.29 -6.41
N ALA A 45 11.00 -4.78 -6.83
CA ALA A 45 10.93 -5.90 -7.75
C ALA A 45 11.11 -5.46 -9.20
N LYS A 46 11.21 -4.16 -9.42
CA LYS A 46 11.36 -3.57 -10.76
C LYS A 46 10.16 -3.91 -11.63
N ARG A 47 8.97 -3.90 -11.02
CA ARG A 47 7.75 -4.16 -11.73
C ARG A 47 6.83 -2.96 -11.77
N LEU A 48 7.29 -1.83 -11.27
CA LEU A 48 6.48 -0.64 -11.27
C LEU A 48 6.24 -0.19 -12.70
N PRO A 49 5.01 0.20 -13.06
CA PRO A 49 4.75 0.68 -14.42
C PRO A 49 5.59 1.91 -14.68
N LYS A 50 6.07 1.97 -15.92
CA LYS A 50 6.78 3.12 -16.28
C LYS A 50 5.91 4.20 -16.55
N LYS A 51 5.34 4.89 -16.21
CA LYS A 51 4.50 5.83 -16.60
C LYS A 51 4.47 6.85 -15.97
N LYS A 52 4.32 7.57 -16.27
CA LYS A 52 4.28 8.51 -15.72
C LYS A 52 3.19 9.02 -15.48
N GLU A 53 2.77 9.31 -15.07
CA GLU A 53 1.76 9.86 -14.82
C GLU A 53 1.70 10.57 -14.49
#